data_f511f5c8aaae16d88c4d418ec9ef58e5
#
_entry.id   f511f5c8aaae16d88c4d418ec9ef58e5
#
_cell.length_a   1.000
_cell.length_b   1.000
_cell.length_c   1.000
_cell.angle_alpha   90.00
_cell.angle_beta   90.00
_cell.angle_gamma   90.00
#
_symmetry.space_group_name_H-M   'P 1'
#
loop_
_entity.id
_entity.type
_entity.pdbx_description
1 polymer ?
#
loop_
_entity_poly.entity_id
_entity_poly.type
_entity_poly.pdbx_seq_one_letter_code
_entity_poly.pdbx_strand_id
1 'polypeptide(L)'
;MSASVVYRVAFLVVLVCVMSVAAAIVSKPAQAQSGGAVVSEAQSWLGTPYVYGGESRWGVDCSGFTQAVFRNLGVYLPRTTNAQWFAGSPSWYNGANAGDLVFSNYGYGWASHVGIATGDGSYIHAPYPGTVVRYDPIGWYAVNGVRSV
;
A
#
# COMPACT_ATOMS: atom_id res chain seq x y z
N MET A 1 -1.10 15.05 -63.15
CA MET A 1 -0.71 15.34 -61.76
C MET A 1 0.75 14.93 -61.59
N SER A 2 1.62 15.87 -61.20
CA SER A 2 3.07 15.62 -61.12
C SER A 2 3.41 14.68 -59.95
N ALA A 3 4.33 13.76 -60.18
CA ALA A 3 4.77 12.76 -59.18
C ALA A 3 5.18 13.39 -57.83
N SER A 4 5.65 14.65 -57.84
CA SER A 4 6.01 15.40 -56.66
C SER A 4 4.85 15.73 -55.71
N VAL A 5 3.62 15.77 -56.20
CA VAL A 5 2.43 16.03 -55.36
C VAL A 5 2.03 14.76 -54.61
N VAL A 6 2.16 13.60 -55.24
CA VAL A 6 1.82 12.31 -54.60
C VAL A 6 2.76 11.99 -53.44
N TYR A 7 4.06 12.24 -53.57
CA TYR A 7 5.03 12.03 -52.49
C TYR A 7 4.83 12.98 -51.30
N ARG A 8 4.43 14.23 -51.56
CA ARG A 8 4.15 15.17 -50.46
C ARG A 8 2.92 14.81 -49.66
N VAL A 9 1.87 14.30 -50.31
CA VAL A 9 0.66 13.85 -49.63
C VAL A 9 0.92 12.56 -48.87
N ALA A 10 1.68 11.60 -49.42
CA ALA A 10 2.07 10.36 -48.74
C ALA A 10 2.96 10.64 -47.52
N PHE A 11 3.90 11.59 -47.61
CA PHE A 11 4.78 11.96 -46.49
C PHE A 11 4.00 12.63 -45.35
N LEU A 12 3.04 13.49 -45.64
CA LEU A 12 2.16 14.11 -44.64
C LEU A 12 1.25 13.12 -43.96
N VAL A 13 0.69 12.14 -44.70
CA VAL A 13 -0.16 11.09 -44.08
C VAL A 13 0.65 10.19 -43.19
N VAL A 14 1.87 9.82 -43.54
CA VAL A 14 2.76 9.00 -42.69
C VAL A 14 3.20 9.79 -41.46
N LEU A 15 3.50 11.08 -41.58
CA LEU A 15 3.88 11.92 -40.44
C LEU A 15 2.72 12.09 -39.43
N VAL A 16 1.48 12.23 -39.91
CA VAL A 16 0.29 12.34 -39.06
C VAL A 16 -0.03 11.00 -38.36
N CYS A 17 0.19 9.86 -39.03
CA CYS A 17 0.03 8.54 -38.40
C CYS A 17 1.07 8.25 -37.31
N VAL A 18 2.31 8.72 -37.48
CA VAL A 18 3.38 8.53 -36.47
C VAL A 18 3.16 9.41 -35.25
N MET A 19 2.54 10.58 -35.39
CA MET A 19 2.21 11.44 -34.25
C MET A 19 1.03 10.97 -33.39
N SER A 20 0.18 10.08 -33.92
CA SER A 20 -1.02 9.62 -33.21
C SER A 20 -0.77 8.45 -32.25
N VAL A 21 0.40 7.81 -32.28
CA VAL A 21 0.72 6.64 -31.41
C VAL A 21 1.50 7.03 -30.14
N ALA A 22 1.99 8.28 -30.05
CA ALA A 22 2.77 8.74 -28.90
C ALA A 22 1.93 9.29 -27.71
N ALA A 23 0.60 9.25 -27.78
CA ALA A 23 -0.28 9.92 -26.81
C ALA A 23 -0.99 9.00 -25.81
N ALA A 24 -0.53 7.78 -25.55
CA ALA A 24 -1.22 6.84 -24.69
C ALA A 24 -0.36 6.17 -23.61
N ILE A 25 0.75 6.78 -23.20
CA ILE A 25 1.35 6.46 -21.92
C ILE A 25 1.08 7.63 -20.98
N VAL A 26 -0.18 7.85 -20.67
CA VAL A 26 -0.53 8.56 -19.44
C VAL A 26 -0.21 7.59 -18.33
N SER A 27 1.00 7.68 -17.79
CA SER A 27 1.30 7.11 -16.49
C SER A 27 0.27 7.69 -15.55
N LYS A 28 -0.68 6.85 -15.09
CA LYS A 28 -1.59 7.22 -14.01
C LYS A 28 -0.69 7.78 -12.90
N PRO A 29 -0.85 9.04 -12.46
CA PRO A 29 -0.07 9.54 -11.35
C PRO A 29 -0.23 8.54 -10.21
N ALA A 30 0.86 8.22 -9.51
CA ALA A 30 0.79 7.46 -8.28
C ALA A 30 -0.16 8.23 -7.36
N GLN A 31 -1.45 7.87 -7.40
CA GLN A 31 -2.42 8.41 -6.47
C GLN A 31 -2.02 7.84 -5.13
N ALA A 32 -1.68 8.71 -4.19
CA ALA A 32 -1.69 8.35 -2.79
C ALA A 32 -2.97 7.55 -2.55
N GLN A 33 -2.83 6.29 -2.14
CA GLN A 33 -3.99 5.43 -1.95
C GLN A 33 -4.87 6.07 -0.87
N SER A 34 -6.16 6.25 -1.15
CA SER A 34 -7.04 6.78 -0.12
C SER A 34 -7.02 5.81 1.07
N GLY A 35 -6.97 6.35 2.30
CA GLY A 35 -6.98 5.52 3.51
C GLY A 35 -8.14 4.52 3.51
N GLY A 36 -9.29 4.89 2.95
CA GLY A 36 -10.43 3.99 2.78
C GLY A 36 -10.14 2.80 1.86
N ALA A 37 -9.37 3.00 0.78
CA ALA A 37 -8.97 1.89 -0.09
C ALA A 37 -8.02 0.92 0.62
N VAL A 38 -7.10 1.45 1.43
CA VAL A 38 -6.18 0.63 2.24
C VAL A 38 -6.96 -0.19 3.26
N VAL A 39 -7.91 0.41 3.97
CA VAL A 39 -8.76 -0.29 4.93
C VAL A 39 -9.62 -1.35 4.25
N SER A 40 -10.22 -1.05 3.10
CA SER A 40 -11.03 -2.01 2.33
C SER A 40 -10.19 -3.22 1.89
N GLU A 41 -8.96 -3.00 1.40
CA GLU A 41 -8.07 -4.10 1.07
C GLU A 41 -7.68 -4.90 2.32
N ALA A 42 -7.33 -4.23 3.43
CA ALA A 42 -7.01 -4.89 4.69
C ALA A 42 -8.16 -5.78 5.20
N GLN A 43 -9.40 -5.32 5.08
CA GLN A 43 -10.60 -6.07 5.43
C GLN A 43 -10.73 -7.39 4.64
N SER A 44 -10.28 -7.41 3.41
CA SER A 44 -10.30 -8.64 2.59
C SER A 44 -9.40 -9.75 3.12
N TRP A 45 -8.50 -9.43 4.07
CA TRP A 45 -7.57 -10.36 4.71
C TRP A 45 -8.06 -10.90 6.06
N LEU A 46 -9.19 -10.42 6.57
CA LEU A 46 -9.75 -10.89 7.83
C LEU A 46 -9.89 -12.42 7.84
N GLY A 47 -9.49 -13.05 8.95
CA GLY A 47 -9.50 -14.50 9.09
C GLY A 47 -8.28 -15.23 8.51
N THR A 48 -7.37 -14.55 7.81
CA THR A 48 -6.10 -15.16 7.36
C THR A 48 -5.26 -15.56 8.59
N PRO A 49 -4.77 -16.82 8.66
CA PRO A 49 -3.98 -17.27 9.80
C PRO A 49 -2.70 -16.47 10.01
N TYR A 50 -2.29 -16.29 11.28
CA TYR A 50 -0.95 -15.82 11.58
C TYR A 50 0.08 -16.92 11.29
N VAL A 51 1.06 -16.60 10.46
CA VAL A 51 2.23 -17.45 10.21
C VAL A 51 3.48 -16.57 10.22
N TYR A 52 4.41 -16.85 11.12
CA TYR A 52 5.67 -16.10 11.17
C TYR A 52 6.44 -16.21 9.84
N GLY A 53 6.84 -15.07 9.28
CA GLY A 53 7.46 -15.00 7.96
C GLY A 53 6.48 -15.10 6.79
N GLY A 54 5.18 -15.25 7.04
CA GLY A 54 4.16 -15.39 6.00
C GLY A 54 3.84 -14.07 5.27
N GLU A 55 3.53 -14.19 3.97
CA GLU A 55 3.27 -13.07 3.06
C GLU A 55 2.12 -13.37 2.08
N SER A 56 1.29 -14.36 2.38
CA SER A 56 0.24 -14.84 1.47
C SER A 56 -1.09 -15.08 2.17
N ARG A 57 -2.12 -15.39 1.39
CA ARG A 57 -3.46 -15.75 1.92
C ARG A 57 -3.47 -17.04 2.75
N TRP A 58 -2.43 -17.85 2.67
CA TRP A 58 -2.26 -19.06 3.50
C TRP A 58 -1.72 -18.75 4.89
N GLY A 59 -1.16 -17.57 5.08
CA GLY A 59 -0.68 -17.07 6.35
C GLY A 59 0.19 -15.84 6.20
N VAL A 60 0.08 -14.94 7.17
CA VAL A 60 0.85 -13.69 7.25
C VAL A 60 1.34 -13.45 8.67
N ASP A 61 2.50 -12.79 8.81
CA ASP A 61 2.82 -12.08 10.05
C ASP A 61 2.40 -10.61 9.97
N CYS A 62 2.67 -9.84 11.01
CA CYS A 62 2.21 -8.45 11.09
C CYS A 62 2.71 -7.57 9.92
N SER A 63 3.99 -7.62 9.62
CA SER A 63 4.58 -6.84 8.52
C SER A 63 4.37 -7.46 7.14
N GLY A 64 4.23 -8.78 7.06
CA GLY A 64 3.83 -9.47 5.82
C GLY A 64 2.39 -9.15 5.42
N PHE A 65 1.49 -9.01 6.40
CA PHE A 65 0.13 -8.55 6.18
C PHE A 65 0.10 -7.12 5.61
N THR A 66 0.73 -6.17 6.28
CA THR A 66 0.78 -4.78 5.80
C THR A 66 1.44 -4.67 4.43
N GLN A 67 2.57 -5.37 4.23
CA GLN A 67 3.23 -5.43 2.92
C GLN A 67 2.29 -5.96 1.82
N ALA A 68 1.55 -7.03 2.09
CA ALA A 68 0.64 -7.63 1.11
C ALA A 68 -0.53 -6.71 0.75
N VAL A 69 -1.12 -6.02 1.73
CA VAL A 69 -2.19 -5.04 1.51
C VAL A 69 -1.71 -3.92 0.60
N PHE A 70 -0.59 -3.28 0.94
CA PHE A 70 -0.06 -2.17 0.16
C PHE A 70 0.42 -2.63 -1.23
N ARG A 71 1.03 -3.80 -1.36
CA ARG A 71 1.42 -4.39 -2.65
C ARG A 71 0.22 -4.58 -3.58
N ASN A 72 -0.92 -5.05 -3.08
CA ASN A 72 -2.14 -5.20 -3.88
C ASN A 72 -2.70 -3.87 -4.37
N LEU A 73 -2.35 -2.78 -3.71
CA LEU A 73 -2.70 -1.41 -4.10
C LEU A 73 -1.61 -0.73 -4.94
N GLY A 74 -0.54 -1.46 -5.31
CA GLY A 74 0.54 -0.94 -6.13
C GLY A 74 1.59 -0.12 -5.37
N VAL A 75 1.60 -0.20 -4.04
CA VAL A 75 2.58 0.48 -3.17
C VAL A 75 3.56 -0.53 -2.60
N TYR A 76 4.84 -0.27 -2.73
CA TYR A 76 5.88 -1.12 -2.17
C TYR A 76 6.17 -0.76 -0.71
N LEU A 77 6.04 -1.76 0.18
CA LEU A 77 6.55 -1.70 1.55
C LEU A 77 7.68 -2.71 1.74
N PRO A 78 8.72 -2.37 2.52
CA PRO A 78 9.74 -3.33 2.91
C PRO A 78 9.15 -4.49 3.73
N ARG A 79 9.88 -5.61 3.82
CA ARG A 79 9.38 -6.82 4.48
C ARG A 79 9.24 -6.70 5.99
N THR A 80 10.17 -6.04 6.67
CA THR A 80 10.22 -6.04 8.13
C THR A 80 9.57 -4.81 8.74
N THR A 81 9.04 -4.94 9.94
CA THR A 81 8.43 -3.86 10.73
C THR A 81 9.37 -2.66 10.86
N ASN A 82 10.64 -2.91 11.22
CA ASN A 82 11.63 -1.84 11.35
C ASN A 82 11.89 -1.10 10.03
N ALA A 83 11.93 -1.79 8.90
CA ALA A 83 12.12 -1.16 7.61
C ALA A 83 10.86 -0.39 7.15
N GLN A 84 9.67 -0.89 7.47
CA GLN A 84 8.41 -0.20 7.19
C GLN A 84 8.26 1.10 7.98
N TRP A 85 8.84 1.17 9.18
CA TRP A 85 8.88 2.42 9.96
C TRP A 85 9.47 3.60 9.18
N PHE A 86 10.43 3.35 8.31
CA PHE A 86 11.10 4.37 7.50
C PHE A 86 10.46 4.59 6.13
N ALA A 87 9.45 3.80 5.78
CA ALA A 87 8.81 3.86 4.45
C ALA A 87 7.78 4.99 4.30
N GLY A 88 7.26 5.53 5.40
CA GLY A 88 6.26 6.58 5.40
C GLY A 88 6.69 7.83 6.15
N SER A 89 5.83 8.84 6.11
CA SER A 89 5.98 10.08 6.86
C SER A 89 5.33 9.99 8.25
N PRO A 90 5.87 10.65 9.29
CA PRO A 90 5.21 10.71 10.58
C PRO A 90 3.78 11.27 10.49
N SER A 91 2.83 10.57 11.10
CA SER A 91 1.43 10.97 11.21
C SER A 91 1.01 10.92 12.68
N TRP A 92 0.80 12.11 13.31
CA TRP A 92 0.59 12.16 14.77
C TRP A 92 -0.59 13.01 15.21
N TYR A 93 -1.05 13.90 14.37
CA TYR A 93 -2.06 14.89 14.81
C TYR A 93 -3.44 14.24 14.84
N ASN A 94 -3.99 14.06 16.03
CA ASN A 94 -5.33 13.57 16.32
C ASN A 94 -5.60 12.06 16.19
N GLY A 95 -4.60 11.23 16.37
CA GLY A 95 -4.74 9.77 16.25
C GLY A 95 -4.35 9.26 14.87
N ALA A 96 -4.48 7.95 14.64
CA ALA A 96 -4.19 7.35 13.36
C ALA A 96 -5.37 7.51 12.40
N ASN A 97 -5.12 8.01 11.21
CA ASN A 97 -6.13 8.08 10.15
C ASN A 97 -6.32 6.70 9.51
N ALA A 98 -7.44 6.51 8.83
CA ALA A 98 -7.68 5.31 8.04
C ALA A 98 -6.52 5.08 7.04
N GLY A 99 -5.97 3.87 7.04
CA GLY A 99 -4.85 3.48 6.17
C GLY A 99 -3.45 3.76 6.72
N ASP A 100 -3.31 4.50 7.82
CA ASP A 100 -2.02 4.72 8.46
C ASP A 100 -1.47 3.41 9.07
N LEU A 101 -0.15 3.26 9.06
CA LEU A 101 0.54 2.20 9.76
C LEU A 101 0.74 2.58 11.24
N VAL A 102 0.25 1.74 12.14
CA VAL A 102 0.43 1.88 13.60
C VAL A 102 1.50 0.93 14.07
N PHE A 103 2.56 1.45 14.63
CA PHE A 103 3.70 0.68 15.15
C PHE A 103 3.66 0.63 16.67
N SER A 104 3.91 -0.53 17.23
CA SER A 104 3.89 -0.76 18.67
C SER A 104 4.99 -1.74 19.10
N ASN A 105 5.25 -1.77 20.42
CA ASN A 105 6.29 -2.61 20.99
C ASN A 105 5.68 -3.57 22.01
N TYR A 106 4.86 -4.29 21.99
CA TYR A 106 4.31 -5.24 22.99
C TYR A 106 5.37 -6.00 23.83
N GLY A 107 6.43 -5.31 24.24
CA GLY A 107 7.48 -5.86 25.09
C GLY A 107 8.63 -6.55 24.34
N TYR A 108 8.63 -6.59 23.03
CA TYR A 108 9.65 -7.25 22.19
C TYR A 108 10.63 -6.30 21.50
N GLY A 109 10.80 -5.11 22.07
CA GLY A 109 11.69 -4.09 21.51
C GLY A 109 10.93 -3.05 20.67
N TRP A 110 11.64 -2.05 20.20
CA TRP A 110 11.08 -0.92 19.48
C TRP A 110 10.47 -1.34 18.15
N ALA A 111 9.24 -0.87 17.89
CA ALA A 111 8.49 -1.16 16.66
C ALA A 111 8.46 -2.65 16.29
N SER A 112 8.19 -3.53 17.26
CA SER A 112 8.15 -4.98 17.04
C SER A 112 6.86 -5.46 16.37
N HIS A 113 5.85 -4.61 16.28
CA HIS A 113 4.55 -4.91 15.70
C HIS A 113 4.04 -3.76 14.83
N VAL A 114 3.22 -4.10 13.82
CA VAL A 114 2.58 -3.13 12.93
C VAL A 114 1.17 -3.60 12.55
N GLY A 115 0.25 -2.65 12.38
CA GLY A 115 -1.10 -2.87 11.86
C GLY A 115 -1.56 -1.66 11.05
N ILE A 116 -2.73 -1.76 10.45
CA ILE A 116 -3.35 -0.73 9.60
C ILE A 116 -4.53 -0.10 10.35
N ALA A 117 -4.45 1.19 10.63
CA ALA A 117 -5.50 1.94 11.30
C ALA A 117 -6.79 2.01 10.46
N THR A 118 -7.93 1.95 11.12
CA THR A 118 -9.24 2.10 10.48
C THR A 118 -9.81 3.52 10.58
N GLY A 119 -9.17 4.39 11.39
CA GLY A 119 -9.57 5.79 11.54
C GLY A 119 -10.59 6.05 12.64
N ASP A 120 -11.03 5.00 13.34
CA ASP A 120 -12.01 5.05 14.43
C ASP A 120 -11.42 4.65 15.81
N GLY A 121 -10.10 4.58 15.92
CA GLY A 121 -9.40 4.12 17.11
C GLY A 121 -9.10 2.62 17.13
N SER A 122 -9.47 1.90 16.08
CA SER A 122 -9.15 0.49 15.87
C SER A 122 -8.10 0.32 14.79
N TYR A 123 -7.56 -0.88 14.66
CA TYR A 123 -6.68 -1.27 13.56
C TYR A 123 -6.90 -2.73 13.17
N ILE A 124 -6.53 -3.07 11.93
CA ILE A 124 -6.50 -4.45 11.43
C ILE A 124 -5.06 -4.90 11.45
N HIS A 125 -4.80 -6.08 12.03
CA HIS A 125 -3.46 -6.61 12.17
C HIS A 125 -3.42 -8.14 12.24
N ALA A 126 -2.24 -8.74 12.07
CA ALA A 126 -1.94 -10.13 12.37
C ALA A 126 -1.20 -10.17 13.72
N PRO A 127 -1.84 -10.51 14.85
CA PRO A 127 -1.28 -10.27 16.18
C PRO A 127 -0.10 -11.17 16.56
N TYR A 128 -0.31 -12.49 16.59
CA TYR A 128 0.64 -13.50 17.06
C TYR A 128 0.21 -14.92 16.65
N PRO A 129 1.11 -15.92 16.76
CA PRO A 129 0.80 -17.32 16.46
C PRO A 129 -0.45 -17.85 17.17
N GLY A 130 -1.25 -18.63 16.46
CA GLY A 130 -2.52 -19.17 16.96
C GLY A 130 -3.72 -18.24 16.78
N THR A 131 -3.52 -17.06 16.14
CA THR A 131 -4.57 -16.10 15.83
C THR A 131 -4.74 -15.93 14.33
N VAL A 132 -5.65 -15.05 13.97
CA VAL A 132 -5.92 -14.65 12.57
C VAL A 132 -5.83 -13.14 12.44
N VAL A 133 -5.76 -12.65 11.20
CA VAL A 133 -5.94 -11.22 10.90
C VAL A 133 -7.31 -10.78 11.40
N ARG A 134 -7.32 -9.73 12.21
CA ARG A 134 -8.54 -9.26 12.89
C ARG A 134 -8.48 -7.78 13.23
N TYR A 135 -9.62 -7.25 13.69
CA TYR A 135 -9.70 -5.95 14.35
C TYR A 135 -9.34 -6.06 15.81
N ASP A 136 -8.58 -5.12 16.31
CA ASP A 136 -8.44 -4.85 17.74
C ASP A 136 -8.42 -3.31 17.98
N PRO A 137 -8.81 -2.82 19.16
CA PRO A 137 -8.58 -1.44 19.56
C PRO A 137 -7.09 -1.10 19.60
N ILE A 138 -6.72 0.10 19.17
CA ILE A 138 -5.33 0.55 19.28
C ILE A 138 -4.98 0.77 20.74
N GLY A 139 -4.05 -0.02 21.26
CA GLY A 139 -3.51 0.15 22.62
C GLY A 139 -2.47 1.27 22.65
N TRP A 140 -2.90 2.52 22.72
CA TRP A 140 -2.05 3.71 22.62
C TRP A 140 -0.87 3.74 23.58
N TYR A 141 -0.97 3.04 24.72
CA TYR A 141 0.11 2.91 25.70
C TYR A 141 1.34 2.16 25.15
N ALA A 142 1.17 1.33 24.14
CA ALA A 142 2.23 0.55 23.51
C ALA A 142 2.66 1.11 22.13
N VAL A 143 2.01 2.19 21.66
CA VAL A 143 2.30 2.75 20.33
C VAL A 143 3.61 3.53 20.35
N ASN A 144 4.54 3.15 19.46
CA ASN A 144 5.78 3.87 19.21
C ASN A 144 5.58 5.04 18.25
N GLY A 145 4.64 4.89 17.31
CA GLY A 145 4.30 5.94 16.36
C GLY A 145 3.41 5.45 15.22
N VAL A 146 3.01 6.42 14.43
CA VAL A 146 2.14 6.25 13.27
C VAL A 146 2.84 6.77 12.03
N ARG A 147 2.66 6.09 10.89
CA ARG A 147 3.20 6.49 9.59
C ARG A 147 2.10 6.50 8.54
N SER A 148 2.07 7.57 7.76
CA SER A 148 1.27 7.65 6.54
C SER A 148 2.14 7.26 5.34
N VAL A 149 1.65 6.38 4.48
CA VAL A 149 2.36 5.82 3.33
C VAL A 149 1.77 6.32 2.02
#